data_f43110b416f74afe4da284ab6fae9164
#
_entry.id   f43110b416f74afe4da284ab6fae9164
#
_cell.length_a   1.000
_cell.length_b   1.000
_cell.length_c   1.000
_cell.angle_alpha   90.00
_cell.angle_beta   90.00
_cell.angle_gamma   90.00
#
_symmetry.space_group_name_H-M   'P 1'
#
loop_
_entity.id
_entity.type
_entity.pdbx_description
1 polymer ?
#
loop_
_entity_poly.entity_id
_entity_poly.type
_entity_poly.pdbx_seq_one_letter_code
_entity_poly.pdbx_strand_id
1 'polypeptide(L)'
;VYKRIGELLNSLPESKTKGIRFFLVDERDVSIESMRSNSAMIINTIGQNFVVPFDPTKQSPESYYRKMCQETNATCTFDLVVLGCGADGHTASLFPNTLLLNEKSSSFMRNELPSGERRYSMTFSLINSAKKRVVFVNDNAEKKKFFNIALLKARSYPIHRVLSFPNTKVIIHEKL
;
A
#
# COMPACT_ATOMS: atom_id res chain seq x y z
N VAL A 1 6.03 -11.51 5.03
CA VAL A 1 6.38 -10.21 5.63
C VAL A 1 5.44 -9.92 6.80
N TYR A 2 4.14 -9.77 6.58
CA TYR A 2 3.18 -9.34 7.62
C TYR A 2 3.13 -10.26 8.84
N LYS A 3 3.16 -11.58 8.65
CA LYS A 3 3.23 -12.55 9.76
C LYS A 3 4.43 -12.28 10.68
N ARG A 4 5.61 -12.04 10.09
CA ARG A 4 6.82 -11.75 10.88
C ARG A 4 6.74 -10.42 11.62
N ILE A 5 6.08 -9.42 11.03
CA ILE A 5 5.82 -8.14 11.72
C ILE A 5 4.88 -8.37 12.91
N GLY A 6 3.81 -9.13 12.74
CA GLY A 6 2.88 -9.47 13.84
C GLY A 6 3.57 -10.22 14.99
N GLU A 7 4.38 -11.23 14.68
CA GLU A 7 5.18 -11.95 15.67
C GLU A 7 6.11 -11.00 16.45
N LEU A 8 6.79 -10.08 15.74
CA LEU A 8 7.68 -9.10 16.37
C LEU A 8 6.91 -8.15 17.28
N LEU A 9 5.80 -7.58 16.81
CA LEU A 9 4.99 -6.65 17.62
C LEU A 9 4.47 -7.32 18.91
N ASN A 10 4.03 -8.56 18.82
CA ASN A 10 3.56 -9.33 19.96
C ASN A 10 4.69 -9.73 20.94
N SER A 11 5.94 -9.74 20.49
CA SER A 11 7.10 -10.03 21.35
C SER A 11 7.67 -8.79 22.07
N LEU A 12 7.25 -7.61 21.65
CA LEU A 12 7.73 -6.35 22.23
C LEU A 12 6.81 -5.88 23.37
N PRO A 13 7.37 -5.20 24.38
CA PRO A 13 6.55 -4.61 25.43
C PRO A 13 5.68 -3.49 24.86
N GLU A 14 4.51 -3.27 25.48
CA GLU A 14 3.54 -2.26 25.06
C GLU A 14 4.15 -0.86 24.93
N SER A 15 5.10 -0.51 25.82
CA SER A 15 5.82 0.77 25.76
C SER A 15 6.58 1.00 24.44
N LYS A 16 6.93 -0.06 23.73
CA LYS A 16 7.62 -0.01 22.42
C LYS A 16 6.67 -0.03 21.23
N THR A 17 5.44 -0.51 21.44
CA THR A 17 4.44 -0.66 20.38
C THR A 17 3.35 0.40 20.46
N LYS A 18 3.28 1.14 21.58
CA LYS A 18 2.33 2.24 21.77
C LYS A 18 2.47 3.28 20.65
N GLY A 19 1.37 3.57 19.99
CA GLY A 19 1.33 4.54 18.88
C GLY A 19 1.66 3.97 17.50
N ILE A 20 2.06 2.70 17.38
CA ILE A 20 2.19 2.05 16.06
C ILE A 20 0.79 1.85 15.48
N ARG A 21 0.58 2.31 14.24
CA ARG A 21 -0.67 2.16 13.48
C ARG A 21 -0.38 1.72 12.06
N PHE A 22 -1.17 0.76 11.58
CA PHE A 22 -1.13 0.27 10.21
C PHE A 22 -2.39 0.70 9.46
N PHE A 23 -2.18 1.27 8.30
CA PHE A 23 -3.24 1.68 7.38
C PHE A 23 -3.13 0.87 6.09
N LEU A 24 -4.26 0.68 5.42
CA LEU A 24 -4.30 0.00 4.13
C LEU A 24 -3.77 0.94 3.05
N VAL A 25 -2.82 0.47 2.26
CA VAL A 25 -2.37 1.17 1.05
C VAL A 25 -3.41 1.02 -0.05
N ASP A 26 -4.06 -0.16 -0.09
CA ASP A 26 -5.16 -0.45 -1.00
C ASP A 26 -6.13 -1.49 -0.42
N GLU A 27 -7.33 -1.53 -0.97
CA GLU A 27 -8.35 -2.52 -0.60
C GLU A 27 -9.21 -2.90 -1.82
N ARG A 28 -9.80 -4.07 -1.75
CA ARG A 28 -10.78 -4.59 -2.70
C ARG A 28 -12.18 -4.10 -2.34
N ASP A 29 -13.05 -3.96 -3.34
CA ASP A 29 -14.46 -3.57 -3.13
C ASP A 29 -15.27 -4.76 -2.58
N VAL A 30 -14.96 -5.17 -1.35
CA VAL A 30 -15.60 -6.28 -0.64
C VAL A 30 -15.72 -5.95 0.84
N SER A 31 -16.68 -6.59 1.54
CA SER A 31 -16.77 -6.51 3.00
C SER A 31 -15.48 -6.98 3.66
N ILE A 32 -15.18 -6.44 4.83
CA ILE A 32 -14.06 -6.87 5.67
C ILE A 32 -14.15 -8.36 6.07
N GLU A 33 -15.34 -8.96 6.03
CA GLU A 33 -15.55 -10.38 6.31
C GLU A 33 -15.11 -11.30 5.16
N SER A 34 -14.86 -10.72 3.98
CA SER A 34 -14.42 -11.48 2.81
C SER A 34 -12.98 -11.95 2.96
N MET A 35 -12.70 -13.18 2.55
CA MET A 35 -11.33 -13.71 2.42
C MET A 35 -10.46 -12.89 1.43
N ARG A 36 -11.08 -12.08 0.56
CA ARG A 36 -10.39 -11.19 -0.39
C ARG A 36 -10.00 -9.85 0.24
N SER A 37 -10.47 -9.52 1.45
CA SER A 37 -10.18 -8.25 2.10
C SER A 37 -8.72 -8.17 2.56
N ASN A 38 -8.05 -7.09 2.20
CA ASN A 38 -6.73 -6.75 2.72
C ASN A 38 -6.82 -6.39 4.21
N SER A 39 -7.88 -5.68 4.64
CA SER A 39 -8.13 -5.36 6.06
C SER A 39 -8.19 -6.62 6.90
N ALA A 40 -8.99 -7.62 6.50
CA ALA A 40 -9.07 -8.90 7.19
C ALA A 40 -7.71 -9.60 7.27
N MET A 41 -7.00 -9.66 6.16
CA MET A 41 -5.67 -10.30 6.09
C MET A 41 -4.67 -9.62 7.03
N ILE A 42 -4.62 -8.29 7.07
CA ILE A 42 -3.68 -7.55 7.92
C ILE A 42 -4.07 -7.67 9.40
N ILE A 43 -5.36 -7.59 9.75
CA ILE A 43 -5.85 -7.80 11.12
C ILE A 43 -5.44 -9.18 11.63
N ASN A 44 -5.66 -10.23 10.82
CA ASN A 44 -5.34 -11.60 11.20
C ASN A 44 -3.83 -11.88 11.34
N THR A 45 -2.99 -11.06 10.70
CA THR A 45 -1.53 -11.26 10.70
C THR A 45 -0.78 -10.35 11.64
N ILE A 46 -1.25 -9.13 11.86
CA ILE A 46 -0.58 -8.11 12.69
C ILE A 46 -1.27 -7.95 14.05
N GLY A 47 -2.59 -8.10 14.08
CA GLY A 47 -3.42 -7.91 15.27
C GLY A 47 -4.31 -6.67 15.15
N GLN A 48 -5.55 -6.80 15.59
CA GLN A 48 -6.59 -5.77 15.47
C GLN A 48 -6.20 -4.44 16.14
N ASN A 49 -5.49 -4.49 17.25
CA ASN A 49 -5.13 -3.30 18.04
C ASN A 49 -4.20 -2.34 17.29
N PHE A 50 -3.51 -2.82 16.26
CA PHE A 50 -2.56 -2.03 15.48
C PHE A 50 -3.14 -1.51 14.17
N VAL A 51 -4.24 -2.09 13.68
CA VAL A 51 -4.76 -1.85 12.34
C VAL A 51 -5.92 -0.88 12.37
N VAL A 52 -5.86 0.13 11.52
CA VAL A 52 -6.99 0.99 11.18
C VAL A 52 -7.59 0.45 9.88
N PRO A 53 -8.68 -0.35 9.96
CA PRO A 53 -9.21 -1.03 8.79
C PRO A 53 -10.03 -0.09 7.91
N PHE A 54 -10.17 -0.51 6.64
CA PHE A 54 -11.12 0.05 5.70
C PHE A 54 -12.11 -1.02 5.26
N ASP A 55 -13.40 -0.74 5.44
CA ASP A 55 -14.50 -1.56 4.94
C ASP A 55 -15.35 -0.72 3.98
N PRO A 56 -15.25 -0.93 2.65
CA PRO A 56 -15.97 -0.12 1.67
C PRO A 56 -17.48 -0.27 1.73
N THR A 57 -18.00 -1.28 2.43
CA THR A 57 -19.44 -1.46 2.63
C THR A 57 -20.00 -0.60 3.77
N LYS A 58 -19.14 -0.05 4.63
CA LYS A 58 -19.50 0.69 5.85
C LYS A 58 -18.96 2.12 5.88
N GLN A 59 -17.97 2.45 5.06
CA GLN A 59 -17.33 3.77 5.08
C GLN A 59 -16.89 4.22 3.69
N SER A 60 -16.86 5.53 3.48
CA SER A 60 -16.33 6.09 2.24
C SER A 60 -14.81 6.21 2.26
N PRO A 61 -14.15 6.22 1.09
CA PRO A 61 -12.71 6.44 1.01
C PRO A 61 -12.28 7.79 1.59
N GLU A 62 -13.10 8.84 1.47
CA GLU A 62 -12.82 10.16 2.05
C GLU A 62 -12.86 10.13 3.58
N SER A 63 -13.78 9.36 4.18
CA SER A 63 -13.84 9.21 5.63
C SER A 63 -12.62 8.44 6.15
N TYR A 64 -12.17 7.43 5.42
CA TYR A 64 -10.96 6.70 5.74
C TYR A 64 -9.70 7.57 5.62
N TYR A 65 -9.61 8.37 4.57
CA TYR A 65 -8.52 9.33 4.41
C TYR A 65 -8.47 10.36 5.56
N ARG A 66 -9.63 10.90 5.96
CA ARG A 66 -9.70 11.79 7.14
C ARG A 66 -9.20 11.11 8.40
N LYS A 67 -9.56 9.84 8.62
CA LYS A 67 -9.07 9.07 9.76
C LYS A 67 -7.55 8.87 9.71
N MET A 68 -6.97 8.57 8.53
CA MET A 68 -5.51 8.53 8.35
C MET A 68 -4.86 9.84 8.79
N CYS A 69 -5.40 11.00 8.36
CA CYS A 69 -4.85 12.29 8.72
C CYS A 69 -4.98 12.58 10.21
N GLN A 70 -6.07 12.22 10.86
CA GLN A 70 -6.26 12.37 12.31
C GLN A 70 -5.23 11.57 13.11
N GLU A 71 -4.98 10.31 12.73
CA GLU A 71 -4.04 9.41 13.39
C GLU A 71 -2.55 9.77 13.11
N THR A 72 -2.30 10.62 12.12
CA THR A 72 -0.94 11.08 11.73
C THR A 72 -0.71 12.56 12.02
N ASN A 73 -1.29 13.08 13.12
CA ASN A 73 -1.16 14.47 13.54
C ASN A 73 -1.54 15.50 12.45
N ALA A 74 -2.62 15.23 11.73
CA ALA A 74 -3.17 16.04 10.63
C ALA A 74 -2.27 16.20 9.40
N THR A 75 -1.08 15.59 9.39
CA THR A 75 -0.14 15.73 8.25
C THR A 75 -0.41 14.72 7.13
N CYS A 76 -1.12 13.64 7.42
CA CYS A 76 -1.28 12.48 6.55
C CYS A 76 0.04 11.94 5.97
N THR A 77 1.13 12.06 6.74
CA THR A 77 2.47 11.61 6.37
C THR A 77 2.80 10.35 7.15
N PHE A 78 3.15 9.28 6.43
CA PHE A 78 3.52 8.00 7.03
C PHE A 78 5.04 7.91 7.22
N ASP A 79 5.47 7.23 8.28
CA ASP A 79 6.90 6.94 8.49
C ASP A 79 7.42 5.93 7.48
N LEU A 80 6.56 4.95 7.12
CA LEU A 80 6.91 3.88 6.19
C LEU A 80 5.68 3.48 5.38
N VAL A 81 5.84 3.37 4.06
CA VAL A 81 4.88 2.70 3.17
C VAL A 81 5.51 1.42 2.63
N VAL A 82 4.78 0.32 2.76
CA VAL A 82 5.17 -1.01 2.26
C VAL A 82 4.31 -1.35 1.04
N LEU A 83 4.96 -1.68 -0.06
CA LEU A 83 4.32 -1.92 -1.35
C LEU A 83 4.73 -3.27 -1.94
N GLY A 84 3.86 -3.83 -2.76
CA GLY A 84 4.18 -4.89 -3.70
C GLY A 84 4.32 -4.36 -5.13
N CYS A 85 4.79 -5.23 -6.05
CA CYS A 85 4.78 -4.99 -7.48
C CYS A 85 4.01 -6.11 -8.19
N GLY A 86 2.99 -5.76 -8.94
CA GLY A 86 2.23 -6.69 -9.76
C GLY A 86 2.97 -7.14 -11.04
N ALA A 87 2.44 -8.16 -11.73
CA ALA A 87 3.02 -8.69 -12.96
C ALA A 87 2.95 -7.70 -14.14
N ASP A 88 2.02 -6.75 -14.09
CA ASP A 88 1.82 -5.66 -15.05
C ASP A 88 2.49 -4.34 -14.62
N GLY A 89 3.25 -4.36 -13.52
CA GLY A 89 3.92 -3.19 -12.96
C GLY A 89 3.03 -2.29 -12.12
N HIS A 90 1.81 -2.72 -11.75
CA HIS A 90 1.00 -1.98 -10.77
C HIS A 90 1.61 -2.06 -9.37
N THR A 91 1.27 -1.08 -8.54
CA THR A 91 1.55 -1.07 -7.11
C THR A 91 0.35 -0.53 -6.36
N ALA A 92 0.10 -1.01 -5.13
CA ALA A 92 -1.18 -0.80 -4.48
C ALA A 92 -2.31 -1.22 -5.43
N SER A 93 -3.37 -0.41 -5.55
CA SER A 93 -4.36 -0.57 -6.63
C SER A 93 -4.25 0.52 -7.71
N LEU A 94 -3.02 0.96 -8.00
CA LEU A 94 -2.68 1.89 -9.09
C LEU A 94 -2.28 1.08 -10.33
N PHE A 95 -3.26 0.70 -11.13
CA PHE A 95 -3.09 -0.14 -12.32
C PHE A 95 -2.77 0.69 -13.57
N PRO A 96 -2.02 0.12 -14.54
CA PRO A 96 -1.85 0.76 -15.84
C PRO A 96 -3.19 1.14 -16.48
N ASN A 97 -3.21 2.28 -17.18
CA ASN A 97 -4.36 2.78 -17.95
C ASN A 97 -5.62 3.11 -17.11
N THR A 98 -5.47 3.35 -15.80
CA THR A 98 -6.58 3.84 -14.96
C THR A 98 -6.48 5.34 -14.71
N LEU A 99 -7.65 5.99 -14.52
CA LEU A 99 -7.72 7.44 -14.30
C LEU A 99 -7.01 7.87 -13.02
N LEU A 100 -7.00 7.02 -11.99
CA LEU A 100 -6.37 7.32 -10.71
C LEU A 100 -4.85 7.58 -10.82
N LEU A 101 -4.20 7.11 -11.89
CA LEU A 101 -2.79 7.41 -12.14
C LEU A 101 -2.53 8.91 -12.35
N ASN A 102 -3.53 9.66 -12.80
CA ASN A 102 -3.43 11.09 -13.10
C ASN A 102 -3.82 11.98 -11.92
N GLU A 103 -4.31 11.36 -10.83
CA GLU A 103 -4.70 12.08 -9.63
C GLU A 103 -3.48 12.71 -8.94
N LYS A 104 -3.57 14.00 -8.67
CA LYS A 104 -2.49 14.80 -8.07
C LYS A 104 -2.70 15.07 -6.58
N SER A 105 -3.94 14.95 -6.11
CA SER A 105 -4.25 15.17 -4.69
C SER A 105 -3.66 14.04 -3.83
N SER A 106 -3.31 14.37 -2.61
CA SER A 106 -2.99 13.39 -1.58
C SER A 106 -4.29 12.85 -1.01
N SER A 107 -4.64 11.60 -1.32
CA SER A 107 -5.93 11.02 -0.93
C SER A 107 -5.93 9.49 -0.97
N PHE A 108 -7.00 8.90 -0.41
CA PHE A 108 -7.39 7.51 -0.59
C PHE A 108 -8.68 7.48 -1.41
N MET A 109 -8.68 6.84 -2.57
CA MET A 109 -9.73 6.98 -3.56
C MET A 109 -10.12 5.64 -4.20
N ARG A 110 -11.34 5.59 -4.75
CA ARG A 110 -11.80 4.48 -5.58
C ARG A 110 -11.11 4.53 -6.95
N ASN A 111 -10.67 3.38 -7.40
CA ASN A 111 -10.16 3.13 -8.75
C ASN A 111 -11.04 2.10 -9.45
N GLU A 112 -11.42 2.38 -10.68
CA GLU A 112 -12.15 1.44 -11.53
C GLU A 112 -11.20 0.88 -12.57
N LEU A 113 -11.08 -0.45 -12.60
CA LEU A 113 -10.18 -1.14 -13.50
C LEU A 113 -10.85 -1.33 -14.88
N PRO A 114 -10.06 -1.50 -15.94
CA PRO A 114 -10.62 -1.80 -17.28
C PRO A 114 -11.51 -3.04 -17.33
N SER A 115 -11.35 -3.95 -16.38
CA SER A 115 -12.22 -5.13 -16.19
C SER A 115 -13.59 -4.81 -15.58
N GLY A 116 -13.84 -3.57 -15.15
CA GLY A 116 -15.00 -3.17 -14.34
C GLY A 116 -14.85 -3.49 -12.84
N GLU A 117 -13.76 -4.12 -12.42
CA GLU A 117 -13.51 -4.36 -11.01
C GLU A 117 -13.16 -3.06 -10.30
N ARG A 118 -13.74 -2.85 -9.11
CA ARG A 118 -13.46 -1.69 -8.26
C ARG A 118 -12.44 -2.01 -7.19
N ARG A 119 -11.57 -1.05 -6.96
CA ARG A 119 -10.52 -1.07 -5.94
C ARG A 119 -10.47 0.28 -5.22
N TYR A 120 -9.82 0.30 -4.08
CA TYR A 120 -9.51 1.52 -3.35
C TYR A 120 -7.99 1.60 -3.17
N SER A 121 -7.43 2.79 -3.29
CA SER A 121 -5.97 2.97 -3.24
C SER A 121 -5.59 4.34 -2.70
N MET A 122 -4.48 4.39 -1.98
CA MET A 122 -3.73 5.64 -1.83
C MET A 122 -3.30 6.14 -3.21
N THR A 123 -3.39 7.44 -3.43
CA THR A 123 -2.83 8.10 -4.62
C THR A 123 -1.30 8.10 -4.58
N PHE A 124 -0.64 8.33 -5.72
CA PHE A 124 0.83 8.50 -5.73
C PHE A 124 1.30 9.64 -4.83
N SER A 125 0.56 10.74 -4.77
CA SER A 125 0.89 11.88 -3.92
C SER A 125 0.92 11.45 -2.45
N LEU A 126 -0.06 10.66 -2.00
CA LEU A 126 -0.10 10.16 -0.62
C LEU A 126 1.00 9.13 -0.35
N ILE A 127 1.23 8.17 -1.25
CA ILE A 127 2.32 7.17 -1.12
C ILE A 127 3.68 7.87 -1.07
N ASN A 128 3.89 8.85 -1.94
CA ASN A 128 5.18 9.51 -2.09
C ASN A 128 5.47 10.58 -1.02
N SER A 129 4.46 11.01 -0.25
CA SER A 129 4.65 11.87 0.93
C SER A 129 5.28 11.13 2.11
N ALA A 130 5.30 9.80 2.10
CA ALA A 130 5.89 9.01 3.18
C ALA A 130 7.41 9.27 3.33
N LYS A 131 7.91 9.22 4.58
CA LYS A 131 9.34 9.39 4.87
C LYS A 131 10.20 8.31 4.22
N LYS A 132 9.70 7.06 4.20
CA LYS A 132 10.37 5.89 3.60
C LYS A 132 9.36 5.03 2.84
N ARG A 133 9.82 4.39 1.77
CA ARG A 133 9.06 3.39 1.01
C ARG A 133 9.88 2.12 0.87
N VAL A 134 9.22 0.97 0.98
CA VAL A 134 9.82 -0.34 0.72
C VAL A 134 8.94 -1.07 -0.29
N VAL A 135 9.53 -1.51 -1.36
CA VAL A 135 8.87 -2.31 -2.39
C VAL A 135 9.35 -3.75 -2.27
N PHE A 136 8.46 -4.67 -1.93
CA PHE A 136 8.74 -6.10 -1.93
C PHE A 136 8.40 -6.69 -3.28
N VAL A 137 9.35 -7.42 -3.83
CA VAL A 137 9.22 -8.09 -5.12
C VAL A 137 9.55 -9.57 -4.92
N ASN A 138 8.60 -10.44 -5.24
CA ASN A 138 8.91 -11.87 -5.32
C ASN A 138 9.85 -12.10 -6.50
N ASP A 139 10.84 -12.96 -6.34
CA ASP A 139 11.74 -13.33 -7.42
C ASP A 139 10.96 -14.06 -8.52
N ASN A 140 10.57 -13.27 -9.51
CA ASN A 140 9.95 -13.72 -10.73
C ASN A 140 10.65 -12.95 -11.87
N ALA A 141 11.16 -13.66 -12.85
CA ALA A 141 11.87 -13.11 -14.01
C ALA A 141 11.04 -12.01 -14.71
N GLU A 142 9.71 -12.17 -14.77
CA GLU A 142 8.80 -11.17 -15.34
C GLU A 142 8.82 -9.84 -14.57
N LYS A 143 9.04 -9.86 -13.25
CA LYS A 143 9.06 -8.64 -12.42
C LYS A 143 10.42 -7.95 -12.46
N LYS A 144 11.51 -8.67 -12.72
CA LYS A 144 12.86 -8.09 -12.84
C LYS A 144 12.93 -7.05 -13.98
N LYS A 145 12.11 -7.19 -15.03
CA LYS A 145 12.04 -6.22 -16.12
C LYS A 145 11.72 -4.80 -15.65
N PHE A 146 10.89 -4.64 -14.60
CA PHE A 146 10.49 -3.32 -14.10
C PHE A 146 11.62 -2.57 -13.41
N PHE A 147 12.70 -3.26 -13.06
CA PHE A 147 13.88 -2.66 -12.41
C PHE A 147 15.02 -2.33 -13.40
N ASN A 148 14.74 -2.47 -14.71
CA ASN A 148 15.67 -2.01 -15.74
C ASN A 148 15.78 -0.48 -15.71
N ILE A 149 17.01 0.05 -15.68
CA ILE A 149 17.31 1.48 -15.53
C ILE A 149 16.66 2.30 -16.67
N ALA A 150 16.62 1.78 -17.89
CA ALA A 150 16.01 2.48 -19.03
C ALA A 150 14.49 2.63 -18.85
N LEU A 151 13.81 1.58 -18.38
CA LEU A 151 12.37 1.61 -18.10
C LEU A 151 12.04 2.51 -16.90
N LEU A 152 12.89 2.51 -15.87
CA LEU A 152 12.77 3.41 -14.72
C LEU A 152 12.81 4.87 -15.14
N LYS A 153 13.76 5.26 -16.01
CA LYS A 153 13.88 6.62 -16.56
C LYS A 153 12.64 7.00 -17.39
N ALA A 154 12.10 6.08 -18.17
CA ALA A 154 10.91 6.31 -18.99
C ALA A 154 9.61 6.38 -18.18
N ARG A 155 9.63 6.01 -16.89
CA ARG A 155 8.43 5.93 -16.01
C ARG A 155 7.25 5.19 -16.64
N SER A 156 7.54 4.13 -17.40
CA SER A 156 6.58 3.43 -18.25
C SER A 156 5.52 2.64 -17.48
N TYR A 157 5.75 2.38 -16.17
CA TYR A 157 4.85 1.60 -15.33
C TYR A 157 4.53 2.33 -14.02
N PRO A 158 3.37 2.06 -13.40
CA PRO A 158 2.98 2.68 -12.13
C PRO A 158 4.05 2.59 -11.05
N ILE A 159 4.67 1.42 -10.87
CA ILE A 159 5.73 1.21 -9.86
C ILE A 159 6.91 2.16 -10.04
N HIS A 160 7.25 2.56 -11.28
CA HIS A 160 8.37 3.46 -11.55
C HIS A 160 8.18 4.84 -10.94
N ARG A 161 6.92 5.28 -10.78
CA ARG A 161 6.61 6.56 -10.14
C ARG A 161 6.89 6.57 -8.65
N VAL A 162 6.95 5.40 -8.03
CA VAL A 162 7.38 5.24 -6.63
C VAL A 162 8.89 5.08 -6.56
N LEU A 163 9.47 4.26 -7.44
CA LEU A 163 10.92 3.97 -7.45
C LEU A 163 11.78 5.21 -7.76
N SER A 164 11.22 6.20 -8.45
CA SER A 164 11.92 7.45 -8.76
C SER A 164 12.03 8.42 -7.56
N PHE A 165 11.36 8.13 -6.45
CA PHE A 165 11.44 8.97 -5.26
C PHE A 165 12.61 8.56 -4.34
N PRO A 166 13.30 9.55 -3.72
CA PRO A 166 14.34 9.28 -2.74
C PRO A 166 13.78 8.47 -1.55
N ASN A 167 14.65 7.76 -0.83
CA ASN A 167 14.26 6.92 0.31
C ASN A 167 13.30 5.77 -0.04
N THR A 168 13.35 5.28 -1.28
CA THR A 168 12.67 4.06 -1.71
C THR A 168 13.68 2.92 -1.78
N LYS A 169 13.40 1.82 -1.06
CA LYS A 169 14.19 0.58 -1.09
C LYS A 169 13.41 -0.52 -1.79
N VAL A 170 14.10 -1.32 -2.58
CA VAL A 170 13.55 -2.54 -3.18
C VAL A 170 14.14 -3.74 -2.46
N ILE A 171 13.27 -4.66 -2.05
CA ILE A 171 13.67 -5.94 -1.46
C ILE A 171 13.16 -7.04 -2.37
N ILE A 172 14.09 -7.76 -2.98
CA ILE A 172 13.78 -8.91 -3.82
C ILE A 172 13.89 -10.16 -2.94
N HIS A 173 12.80 -10.92 -2.86
CA HIS A 173 12.78 -12.20 -2.16
C HIS A 173 13.11 -13.30 -3.16
N GLU A 174 14.32 -13.81 -3.11
CA GLU A 174 14.72 -15.01 -3.85
C GLU A 174 14.12 -16.24 -3.18
N LYS A 175 13.45 -17.08 -3.97
CA LYS A 175 13.12 -18.43 -3.49
C LYS A 175 14.43 -19.20 -3.36
N LEU A 176 14.75 -19.60 -2.14
CA LEU A 176 15.76 -20.61 -1.86
C LEU A 176 15.33 -21.95 -2.48
#